data_6660de90041d4ddc4001acaa464a37a2
#
_entry.id   6660de90041d4ddc4001acaa464a37a2
#
_cell.length_a   1.000
_cell.length_b   1.000
_cell.length_c   1.000
_cell.angle_alpha   90.00
_cell.angle_beta   90.00
_cell.angle_gamma   90.00
#
_symmetry.space_group_name_H-M   'P 1'
#
loop_
_entity.id
_entity.type
_entity.pdbx_description
1 polymer ?
#
loop_
_entity_poly.entity_id
_entity_poly.type
_entity_poly.pdbx_seq_one_letter_code
_entity_poly.pdbx_strand_id
1 'polypeptide(L)'
;MKILGISAYYHDSAACLVVDGEVVAAAQEERFTRKKHDQAFPSNAINYCLTEVGCTPADIDYVVFYDKPFLKFERLLETYLAYAPVGFKSFATALPVWLTDKLFQKSVITGALKGLWGKDIDWEARLLFSEHHLSHAASAFFPSPFEDAAILTMDGVGEWTTTSLAIGHGNKLEVHKEIHFPHSLGLLYSAITYYTGFKVNSGEYKVMGLAPYGEPKYAQLIKDHLIDIKGDGSFALDMSYFNYCTGLT
;
A
#
# COMPACT_ATOMS: atom_id res chain seq x y z
N MET A 1 -12.32 -14.26 17.97
CA MET A 1 -12.51 -13.75 16.60
C MET A 1 -11.25 -14.00 15.81
N LYS A 2 -11.37 -14.59 14.61
CA LYS A 2 -10.24 -14.93 13.74
C LYS A 2 -10.31 -14.12 12.46
N ILE A 3 -9.29 -13.31 12.21
CA ILE A 3 -9.23 -12.41 11.06
C ILE A 3 -8.01 -12.78 10.21
N LEU A 4 -8.22 -13.02 8.93
CA LEU A 4 -7.18 -13.26 7.95
C LEU A 4 -6.90 -11.98 7.16
N GLY A 5 -5.76 -11.34 7.42
CA GLY A 5 -5.26 -10.22 6.61
C GLY A 5 -4.56 -10.72 5.35
N ILE A 6 -4.83 -10.09 4.20
CA ILE A 6 -4.24 -10.45 2.91
C ILE A 6 -3.69 -9.21 2.21
N SER A 7 -2.44 -9.30 1.74
CA SER A 7 -1.84 -8.40 0.77
C SER A 7 -1.57 -9.16 -0.53
N ALA A 8 -2.03 -8.66 -1.68
CA ALA A 8 -1.89 -9.33 -2.98
C ALA A 8 -2.05 -8.37 -4.16
N TYR A 9 -1.66 -8.80 -5.35
CA TYR A 9 -1.90 -8.18 -6.67
C TYR A 9 -1.17 -6.87 -6.94
N TYR A 10 -0.18 -6.54 -6.14
CA TYR A 10 0.71 -5.40 -6.39
C TYR A 10 2.18 -5.83 -6.30
N HIS A 11 2.71 -6.05 -5.11
CA HIS A 11 4.02 -6.64 -4.85
C HIS A 11 4.00 -7.31 -3.46
N ASP A 12 4.96 -8.20 -3.22
CA ASP A 12 5.22 -8.78 -1.89
C ASP A 12 3.96 -9.33 -1.19
N SER A 13 3.22 -10.19 -1.91
CA SER A 13 2.01 -10.80 -1.37
C SER A 13 2.28 -11.53 -0.06
N ALA A 14 1.36 -11.40 0.88
CA ALA A 14 1.49 -11.91 2.24
C ALA A 14 0.14 -12.25 2.84
N ALA A 15 0.16 -13.05 3.90
CA ALA A 15 -0.98 -13.31 4.74
C ALA A 15 -0.59 -13.22 6.21
N CYS A 16 -1.55 -12.80 7.04
CA CYS A 16 -1.43 -12.73 8.49
C CYS A 16 -2.72 -13.20 9.15
N LEU A 17 -2.63 -14.08 10.14
CA LEU A 17 -3.76 -14.51 10.95
C LEU A 17 -3.70 -13.84 12.32
N VAL A 18 -4.78 -13.14 12.65
CA VAL A 18 -5.00 -12.51 13.95
C VAL A 18 -6.11 -13.27 14.67
N VAL A 19 -5.85 -13.67 15.90
CA VAL A 19 -6.83 -14.37 16.77
C VAL A 19 -6.99 -13.57 18.05
N ASP A 20 -8.20 -13.10 18.30
CA ASP A 20 -8.57 -12.32 19.48
C ASP A 20 -7.65 -11.12 19.77
N GLY A 21 -7.17 -10.47 18.72
CA GLY A 21 -6.28 -9.32 18.77
C GLY A 21 -4.77 -9.63 18.68
N GLU A 22 -4.38 -10.89 18.78
CA GLU A 22 -2.98 -11.32 18.73
C GLU A 22 -2.59 -11.80 17.34
N VAL A 23 -1.44 -11.34 16.83
CA VAL A 23 -0.85 -11.84 15.59
C VAL A 23 -0.23 -13.22 15.86
N VAL A 24 -0.92 -14.28 15.41
CA VAL A 24 -0.51 -15.66 15.70
C VAL A 24 0.35 -16.30 14.60
N ALA A 25 0.18 -15.88 13.36
CA ALA A 25 1.01 -16.31 12.24
C ALA A 25 1.03 -15.27 11.13
N ALA A 26 2.18 -15.11 10.46
CA ALA A 26 2.32 -14.25 9.29
C ALA A 26 3.41 -14.77 8.37
N ALA A 27 3.20 -14.67 7.06
CA ALA A 27 4.19 -15.07 6.06
C ALA A 27 4.02 -14.31 4.76
N GLN A 28 5.14 -14.11 4.05
CA GLN A 28 5.15 -13.67 2.65
C GLN A 28 5.10 -14.87 1.72
N GLU A 29 4.37 -14.74 0.62
CA GLU A 29 4.24 -15.79 -0.40
C GLU A 29 5.58 -16.19 -1.02
N GLU A 30 6.49 -15.22 -1.20
CA GLU A 30 7.83 -15.48 -1.75
C GLU A 30 8.67 -16.45 -0.92
N ARG A 31 8.37 -16.66 0.37
CA ARG A 31 9.04 -17.65 1.22
C ARG A 31 8.80 -19.07 0.71
N PHE A 32 7.66 -19.30 0.11
CA PHE A 32 7.22 -20.58 -0.44
C PHE A 32 7.54 -20.71 -1.92
N THR A 33 7.18 -19.69 -2.71
CA THR A 33 7.34 -19.71 -4.17
C THR A 33 8.78 -19.46 -4.63
N ARG A 34 9.62 -18.87 -3.78
CA ARG A 34 11.00 -18.43 -4.09
C ARG A 34 11.07 -17.38 -5.21
N LYS A 35 9.96 -16.76 -5.53
CA LYS A 35 9.87 -15.69 -6.51
C LYS A 35 9.87 -14.35 -5.78
N LYS A 36 10.93 -13.55 -5.98
CA LYS A 36 11.02 -12.20 -5.37
C LYS A 36 9.88 -11.31 -5.83
N HIS A 37 9.33 -10.55 -4.88
CA HIS A 37 8.22 -9.62 -5.11
C HIS A 37 7.01 -10.33 -5.74
N ASP A 38 6.73 -11.56 -5.32
CA ASP A 38 5.58 -12.30 -5.83
C ASP A 38 4.30 -11.53 -5.52
N GLN A 39 3.54 -11.23 -6.57
CA GLN A 39 2.29 -10.47 -6.51
C GLN A 39 1.04 -11.37 -6.60
N ALA A 40 1.23 -12.68 -6.75
CA ALA A 40 0.12 -13.61 -6.87
C ALA A 40 -0.72 -13.66 -5.59
N PHE A 41 -1.91 -14.27 -5.66
CA PHE A 41 -2.70 -14.52 -4.46
C PHE A 41 -1.92 -15.41 -3.49
N PRO A 42 -1.78 -15.05 -2.18
CA PRO A 42 -0.84 -15.67 -1.26
C PRO A 42 -1.34 -17.01 -0.70
N SER A 43 -1.60 -17.96 -1.58
CA SER A 43 -2.20 -19.24 -1.23
C SER A 43 -1.38 -20.08 -0.25
N ASN A 44 -0.04 -20.08 -0.43
CA ASN A 44 0.85 -20.82 0.45
C ASN A 44 0.97 -20.13 1.82
N ALA A 45 1.10 -18.80 1.84
CA ALA A 45 1.16 -18.04 3.07
C ALA A 45 -0.13 -18.18 3.89
N ILE A 46 -1.28 -18.15 3.24
CA ILE A 46 -2.58 -18.39 3.88
C ILE A 46 -2.65 -19.79 4.49
N ASN A 47 -2.31 -20.82 3.72
CA ASN A 47 -2.32 -22.20 4.20
C ASN A 47 -1.34 -22.38 5.37
N TYR A 48 -0.15 -21.76 5.32
CA TYR A 48 0.79 -21.76 6.43
C TYR A 48 0.15 -21.16 7.69
N CYS A 49 -0.45 -19.97 7.59
CA CYS A 49 -1.07 -19.30 8.74
C CYS A 49 -2.18 -20.14 9.39
N LEU A 50 -3.01 -20.81 8.58
CA LEU A 50 -4.06 -21.69 9.11
C LEU A 50 -3.48 -22.95 9.77
N THR A 51 -2.49 -23.57 9.13
CA THR A 51 -1.87 -24.80 9.62
C THR A 51 -1.15 -24.58 10.95
N GLU A 52 -0.43 -23.45 11.08
CA GLU A 52 0.32 -23.09 12.30
C GLU A 52 -0.58 -23.02 13.54
N VAL A 53 -1.81 -22.59 13.35
CA VAL A 53 -2.79 -22.39 14.44
C VAL A 53 -3.78 -23.57 14.54
N GLY A 54 -3.73 -24.53 13.60
CA GLY A 54 -4.68 -25.63 13.53
C GLY A 54 -6.11 -25.18 13.20
N CYS A 55 -6.25 -24.08 12.44
CA CYS A 55 -7.54 -23.56 12.00
C CYS A 55 -7.95 -24.10 10.63
N THR A 56 -9.25 -24.23 10.43
CA THR A 56 -9.86 -24.50 9.13
C THR A 56 -10.37 -23.19 8.48
N PRO A 57 -10.59 -23.14 7.18
CA PRO A 57 -11.17 -21.97 6.51
C PRO A 57 -12.54 -21.55 7.08
N ALA A 58 -13.33 -22.53 7.58
CA ALA A 58 -14.64 -22.28 8.18
C ALA A 58 -14.54 -21.45 9.48
N ASP A 59 -13.41 -21.55 10.18
CA ASP A 59 -13.15 -20.85 11.45
C ASP A 59 -12.83 -19.37 11.27
N ILE A 60 -12.58 -18.91 10.04
CA ILE A 60 -12.25 -17.51 9.75
C ILE A 60 -13.51 -16.66 9.78
N ASP A 61 -13.58 -15.70 10.68
CA ASP A 61 -14.71 -14.79 10.79
C ASP A 61 -14.70 -13.74 9.68
N TYR A 62 -13.53 -13.13 9.42
CA TYR A 62 -13.34 -12.10 8.40
C TYR A 62 -12.03 -12.28 7.65
N VAL A 63 -12.06 -11.88 6.37
CA VAL A 63 -10.88 -11.66 5.54
C VAL A 63 -10.75 -10.16 5.31
N VAL A 64 -9.58 -9.58 5.54
CA VAL A 64 -9.35 -8.14 5.37
C VAL A 64 -8.30 -7.90 4.30
N PHE A 65 -8.66 -7.09 3.32
CA PHE A 65 -7.74 -6.60 2.30
C PHE A 65 -7.34 -5.15 2.62
N TYR A 66 -6.07 -4.82 2.43
CA TYR A 66 -5.41 -3.61 2.94
C TYR A 66 -5.72 -2.30 2.20
N ASP A 67 -6.61 -2.32 1.20
CA ASP A 67 -6.73 -1.27 0.19
C ASP A 67 -8.18 -1.16 -0.30
N LYS A 68 -8.66 0.03 -0.65
CA LYS A 68 -9.98 0.30 -1.23
C LYS A 68 -9.87 0.60 -2.74
N PRO A 69 -10.10 -0.37 -3.62
CA PRO A 69 -9.90 -0.22 -5.06
C PRO A 69 -10.71 0.92 -5.70
N PHE A 70 -11.92 1.18 -5.22
CA PHE A 70 -12.77 2.25 -5.77
C PHE A 70 -12.16 3.64 -5.54
N LEU A 71 -11.58 3.90 -4.37
CA LEU A 71 -10.92 5.18 -4.07
C LEU A 71 -9.66 5.39 -4.93
N LYS A 72 -8.91 4.31 -5.20
CA LYS A 72 -7.78 4.37 -6.15
C LYS A 72 -8.24 4.70 -7.57
N PHE A 73 -9.35 4.11 -8.00
CA PHE A 73 -9.90 4.39 -9.32
C PHE A 73 -10.44 5.83 -9.43
N GLU A 74 -11.12 6.32 -8.40
CA GLU A 74 -11.54 7.72 -8.29
C GLU A 74 -10.35 8.66 -8.49
N ARG A 75 -9.25 8.45 -7.76
CA ARG A 75 -8.02 9.25 -7.95
C ARG A 75 -7.52 9.22 -9.40
N LEU A 76 -7.51 8.05 -10.05
CA LEU A 76 -7.10 7.94 -11.45
C LEU A 76 -7.96 8.82 -12.36
N LEU A 77 -9.29 8.78 -12.19
CA LEU A 77 -10.23 9.57 -12.97
C LEU A 77 -10.08 11.06 -12.70
N GLU A 78 -10.04 11.47 -11.44
CA GLU A 78 -9.93 12.89 -11.06
C GLU A 78 -8.57 13.47 -11.50
N THR A 79 -7.47 12.70 -11.36
CA THR A 79 -6.17 13.12 -11.86
C THR A 79 -6.23 13.36 -13.38
N TYR A 80 -6.81 12.44 -14.14
CA TYR A 80 -6.95 12.64 -15.58
C TYR A 80 -7.80 13.87 -15.92
N LEU A 81 -8.94 14.04 -15.26
CA LEU A 81 -9.83 15.20 -15.49
C LEU A 81 -9.13 16.53 -15.17
N ALA A 82 -8.32 16.57 -14.12
CA ALA A 82 -7.58 17.76 -13.71
C ALA A 82 -6.51 18.19 -14.74
N TYR A 83 -5.92 17.24 -15.46
CA TYR A 83 -4.84 17.50 -16.42
C TYR A 83 -5.27 17.38 -17.91
N ALA A 84 -6.53 16.99 -18.17
CA ALA A 84 -7.00 16.76 -19.55
C ALA A 84 -6.80 17.99 -20.46
N PRO A 85 -6.41 17.79 -21.74
CA PRO A 85 -6.20 16.50 -22.43
C PRO A 85 -4.79 15.90 -22.23
N VAL A 86 -3.92 16.54 -21.45
CA VAL A 86 -2.59 16.04 -21.14
C VAL A 86 -2.72 14.74 -20.32
N GLY A 87 -1.89 13.73 -20.64
CA GLY A 87 -1.96 12.43 -19.94
C GLY A 87 -2.97 11.43 -20.54
N PHE A 88 -3.66 11.75 -21.66
CA PHE A 88 -4.63 10.83 -22.28
C PHE A 88 -4.03 9.44 -22.58
N LYS A 89 -2.79 9.38 -23.05
CA LYS A 89 -2.13 8.10 -23.36
C LYS A 89 -1.91 7.25 -22.12
N SER A 90 -1.49 7.87 -21.02
CA SER A 90 -1.32 7.20 -19.71
C SER A 90 -2.65 6.68 -19.20
N PHE A 91 -3.67 7.53 -19.20
CA PHE A 91 -5.02 7.17 -18.78
C PHE A 91 -5.61 6.03 -19.63
N ALA A 92 -5.54 6.15 -20.96
CA ALA A 92 -6.06 5.13 -21.88
C ALA A 92 -5.34 3.78 -21.73
N THR A 93 -4.07 3.78 -21.32
CA THR A 93 -3.31 2.55 -21.03
C THR A 93 -3.72 1.93 -19.69
N ALA A 94 -3.96 2.76 -18.66
CA ALA A 94 -4.34 2.29 -17.35
C ALA A 94 -5.80 1.82 -17.27
N LEU A 95 -6.72 2.50 -17.97
CA LEU A 95 -8.16 2.30 -17.85
C LEU A 95 -8.62 0.85 -18.08
N PRO A 96 -8.16 0.11 -19.11
CA PRO A 96 -8.58 -1.28 -19.31
C PRO A 96 -8.21 -2.17 -18.11
N VAL A 97 -6.99 -2.05 -17.58
CA VAL A 97 -6.52 -2.83 -16.41
C VAL A 97 -7.40 -2.55 -15.20
N TRP A 98 -7.78 -1.29 -14.99
CA TRP A 98 -8.67 -0.93 -13.89
C TRP A 98 -10.09 -1.48 -14.08
N LEU A 99 -10.63 -1.39 -15.28
CA LEU A 99 -11.99 -1.86 -15.58
C LEU A 99 -12.11 -3.40 -15.59
N THR A 100 -11.03 -4.14 -15.90
CA THR A 100 -11.09 -5.61 -15.92
C THR A 100 -10.71 -6.24 -14.59
N ASP A 101 -9.67 -5.73 -13.94
CA ASP A 101 -9.05 -6.44 -12.80
C ASP A 101 -9.26 -5.72 -11.46
N LYS A 102 -8.90 -4.42 -11.42
CA LYS A 102 -8.78 -3.71 -10.14
C LYS A 102 -10.13 -3.35 -9.51
N LEU A 103 -11.10 -2.89 -10.28
CA LEU A 103 -12.43 -2.57 -9.77
C LEU A 103 -13.19 -3.82 -9.27
N PHE A 104 -12.92 -4.97 -9.88
CA PHE A 104 -13.54 -6.24 -9.50
C PHE A 104 -12.75 -7.04 -8.46
N GLN A 105 -11.85 -6.38 -7.73
CA GLN A 105 -10.97 -7.03 -6.77
C GLN A 105 -11.71 -7.85 -5.71
N LYS A 106 -12.91 -7.44 -5.31
CA LYS A 106 -13.79 -8.26 -4.45
C LYS A 106 -14.05 -9.62 -5.08
N SER A 107 -14.47 -9.66 -6.34
CA SER A 107 -14.75 -10.91 -7.05
C SER A 107 -13.49 -11.74 -7.30
N VAL A 108 -12.35 -11.08 -7.57
CA VAL A 108 -11.06 -11.74 -7.76
C VAL A 108 -10.62 -12.44 -6.47
N ILE A 109 -10.65 -11.75 -5.33
CA ILE A 109 -10.27 -12.30 -4.02
C ILE A 109 -11.23 -13.42 -3.61
N THR A 110 -12.54 -13.20 -3.69
CA THR A 110 -13.52 -14.23 -3.32
C THR A 110 -13.46 -15.44 -4.26
N GLY A 111 -13.17 -15.22 -5.55
CA GLY A 111 -12.91 -16.28 -6.52
C GLY A 111 -11.68 -17.11 -6.16
N ALA A 112 -10.60 -16.49 -5.76
CA ALA A 112 -9.38 -17.17 -5.30
C ALA A 112 -9.62 -17.97 -4.02
N LEU A 113 -10.33 -17.41 -3.04
CA LEU A 113 -10.72 -18.12 -1.81
C LEU A 113 -11.63 -19.31 -2.09
N LYS A 114 -12.63 -19.15 -2.98
CA LYS A 114 -13.49 -20.24 -3.44
C LYS A 114 -12.71 -21.33 -4.19
N GLY A 115 -11.68 -20.94 -4.93
CA GLY A 115 -10.78 -21.86 -5.62
C GLY A 115 -9.92 -22.69 -4.67
N LEU A 116 -9.48 -22.12 -3.55
CA LEU A 116 -8.69 -22.81 -2.55
C LEU A 116 -9.52 -23.76 -1.67
N TRP A 117 -10.71 -23.32 -1.24
CA TRP A 117 -11.43 -23.94 -0.13
C TRP A 117 -12.88 -24.33 -0.45
N GLY A 118 -13.29 -24.21 -1.71
CA GLY A 118 -14.65 -24.53 -2.13
C GLY A 118 -15.63 -23.38 -1.97
N LYS A 119 -16.90 -23.65 -2.28
CA LYS A 119 -17.96 -22.65 -2.40
C LYS A 119 -18.91 -22.62 -1.19
N ASP A 120 -18.66 -23.45 -0.18
CA ASP A 120 -19.60 -23.63 0.94
C ASP A 120 -19.54 -22.47 1.95
N ILE A 121 -18.50 -21.62 1.86
CA ILE A 121 -18.31 -20.45 2.70
C ILE A 121 -18.68 -19.20 1.90
N ASP A 122 -19.52 -18.34 2.51
CA ASP A 122 -19.85 -17.03 1.92
C ASP A 122 -18.71 -16.02 2.17
N TRP A 123 -17.68 -16.10 1.33
CA TRP A 123 -16.54 -15.19 1.37
C TRP A 123 -16.91 -13.73 1.06
N GLU A 124 -18.00 -13.51 0.33
CA GLU A 124 -18.43 -12.16 -0.03
C GLU A 124 -18.95 -11.37 1.18
N ALA A 125 -19.61 -12.09 2.11
CA ALA A 125 -20.05 -11.50 3.38
C ALA A 125 -18.92 -11.33 4.40
N ARG A 126 -17.84 -12.14 4.30
CA ARG A 126 -16.70 -12.10 5.21
C ARG A 126 -15.56 -11.18 4.75
N LEU A 127 -15.54 -10.74 3.46
CA LEU A 127 -14.46 -9.91 2.91
C LEU A 127 -14.68 -8.44 3.21
N LEU A 128 -13.72 -7.84 3.87
CA LEU A 128 -13.67 -6.42 4.23
C LEU A 128 -12.47 -5.74 3.56
N PHE A 129 -12.54 -4.43 3.38
CA PHE A 129 -11.49 -3.59 2.83
C PHE A 129 -11.15 -2.48 3.82
N SER A 130 -9.87 -2.35 4.15
CA SER A 130 -9.35 -1.25 4.96
C SER A 130 -8.77 -0.16 4.05
N GLU A 131 -8.68 1.06 4.54
CA GLU A 131 -7.93 2.12 3.86
C GLU A 131 -6.43 1.87 3.95
N HIS A 132 -5.69 2.24 2.91
CA HIS A 132 -4.27 1.96 2.78
C HIS A 132 -3.44 2.56 3.92
N HIS A 133 -3.56 3.86 4.16
CA HIS A 133 -2.81 4.54 5.23
C HIS A 133 -3.29 4.13 6.63
N LEU A 134 -4.56 3.79 6.80
CA LEU A 134 -5.05 3.20 8.05
C LEU A 134 -4.42 1.82 8.28
N SER A 135 -4.26 1.01 7.23
CA SER A 135 -3.57 -0.28 7.31
C SER A 135 -2.10 -0.12 7.69
N HIS A 136 -1.39 0.87 7.11
CA HIS A 136 -0.02 1.20 7.51
C HIS A 136 0.06 1.62 8.98
N ALA A 137 -0.78 2.55 9.41
CA ALA A 137 -0.79 3.03 10.79
C ALA A 137 -1.11 1.91 11.79
N ALA A 138 -2.08 1.06 11.48
CA ALA A 138 -2.45 -0.09 12.29
C ALA A 138 -1.31 -1.11 12.40
N SER A 139 -0.60 -1.38 11.30
CA SER A 139 0.53 -2.32 11.28
C SER A 139 1.73 -1.85 12.12
N ALA A 140 1.87 -0.54 12.31
CA ALA A 140 2.91 0.04 13.16
C ALA A 140 2.49 0.11 14.63
N PHE A 141 1.26 0.54 14.90
CA PHE A 141 0.78 0.83 16.25
C PHE A 141 0.42 -0.41 17.07
N PHE A 142 -0.47 -1.26 16.55
CA PHE A 142 -1.00 -2.37 17.35
C PHE A 142 0.04 -3.42 17.77
N PRO A 143 1.09 -3.75 16.98
CA PRO A 143 2.15 -4.62 17.46
C PRO A 143 3.20 -3.91 18.33
N SER A 144 3.13 -2.58 18.47
CA SER A 144 4.08 -1.80 19.27
C SER A 144 3.81 -1.97 20.77
N PRO A 145 4.81 -1.66 21.63
CA PRO A 145 4.63 -1.72 23.08
C PRO A 145 3.94 -0.46 23.66
N PHE A 146 3.48 0.47 22.81
CA PHE A 146 2.93 1.76 23.26
C PHE A 146 1.42 1.72 23.36
N GLU A 147 0.87 2.17 24.49
CA GLU A 147 -0.58 2.40 24.62
C GLU A 147 -1.01 3.70 23.96
N ASP A 148 -0.13 4.71 23.98
CA ASP A 148 -0.32 6.02 23.35
C ASP A 148 0.84 6.30 22.39
N ALA A 149 0.53 6.63 21.14
CA ALA A 149 1.55 6.98 20.16
C ALA A 149 1.04 7.93 19.10
N ALA A 150 1.93 8.80 18.62
CA ALA A 150 1.78 9.43 17.32
C ALA A 150 2.35 8.51 16.24
N ILE A 151 1.59 8.28 15.18
CA ILE A 151 1.96 7.40 14.08
C ILE A 151 2.09 8.25 12.82
N LEU A 152 3.28 8.24 12.21
CA LEU A 152 3.53 8.89 10.95
C LEU A 152 3.68 7.81 9.86
N THR A 153 2.85 7.91 8.82
CA THR A 153 2.97 7.05 7.64
C THR A 153 3.36 7.87 6.43
N MET A 154 4.30 7.37 5.64
CA MET A 154 4.75 7.97 4.39
C MET A 154 4.87 6.90 3.33
N ASP A 155 4.24 7.13 2.18
CA ASP A 155 4.14 6.18 1.08
C ASP A 155 4.37 6.87 -0.27
N GLY A 156 4.45 6.10 -1.33
CA GLY A 156 4.37 6.60 -2.69
C GLY A 156 3.00 7.20 -2.93
N VAL A 157 1.98 6.37 -2.91
CA VAL A 157 0.58 6.76 -2.94
C VAL A 157 -0.34 5.58 -2.57
N GLY A 158 -1.18 5.77 -1.57
CA GLY A 158 -2.27 4.87 -1.22
C GLY A 158 -3.49 5.04 -2.14
N GLU A 159 -4.65 5.31 -1.58
CA GLU A 159 -5.80 5.79 -2.36
C GLU A 159 -5.55 7.23 -2.85
N TRP A 160 -5.66 8.17 -1.94
CA TRP A 160 -5.32 9.59 -2.14
C TRP A 160 -4.13 10.01 -1.28
N THR A 161 -4.10 9.52 -0.05
CA THR A 161 -3.13 9.88 0.98
C THR A 161 -1.74 9.37 0.60
N THR A 162 -0.75 10.22 0.79
CA THR A 162 0.69 9.95 0.58
C THR A 162 1.47 10.05 1.89
N THR A 163 0.93 10.82 2.83
CA THR A 163 1.48 10.97 4.19
C THR A 163 0.32 11.17 5.15
N SER A 164 0.31 10.47 6.27
CA SER A 164 -0.68 10.70 7.33
C SER A 164 -0.04 10.77 8.71
N LEU A 165 -0.64 11.59 9.57
CA LEU A 165 -0.39 11.63 11.01
C LEU A 165 -1.62 11.09 11.70
N ALA A 166 -1.45 10.00 12.43
CA ALA A 166 -2.50 9.40 13.25
C ALA A 166 -2.10 9.40 14.72
N ILE A 167 -3.10 9.29 15.60
CA ILE A 167 -2.92 9.09 17.03
C ILE A 167 -3.53 7.73 17.37
N GLY A 168 -2.75 6.90 18.04
CA GLY A 168 -3.18 5.65 18.62
C GLY A 168 -3.37 5.81 20.13
N HIS A 169 -4.45 5.27 20.67
CA HIS A 169 -4.73 5.19 22.09
C HIS A 169 -5.43 3.86 22.43
N GLY A 170 -4.77 2.97 23.15
CA GLY A 170 -5.25 1.64 23.46
C GLY A 170 -5.62 0.84 22.20
N ASN A 171 -6.90 0.58 21.98
CA ASN A 171 -7.40 -0.13 20.80
C ASN A 171 -8.01 0.79 19.73
N LYS A 172 -7.79 2.11 19.83
CA LYS A 172 -8.31 3.10 18.88
C LYS A 172 -7.16 3.73 18.10
N LEU A 173 -7.43 4.01 16.84
CA LEU A 173 -6.53 4.71 15.95
C LEU A 173 -7.32 5.74 15.15
N GLU A 174 -6.89 6.98 15.18
CA GLU A 174 -7.55 8.10 14.52
C GLU A 174 -6.56 8.88 13.65
N VAL A 175 -6.88 9.07 12.38
CA VAL A 175 -6.11 9.88 11.44
C VAL A 175 -6.50 11.35 11.64
N HIS A 176 -5.52 12.21 11.94
CA HIS A 176 -5.73 13.61 12.23
C HIS A 176 -5.36 14.54 11.09
N LYS A 177 -4.30 14.21 10.35
CA LYS A 177 -3.81 15.01 9.23
C LYS A 177 -3.34 14.14 8.09
N GLU A 178 -3.53 14.62 6.86
CA GLU A 178 -3.11 13.94 5.65
C GLU A 178 -2.52 14.92 4.64
N ILE A 179 -1.57 14.44 3.87
CA ILE A 179 -1.12 15.06 2.62
C ILE A 179 -1.52 14.10 1.50
N HIS A 180 -2.12 14.66 0.47
CA HIS A 180 -2.66 13.89 -0.64
C HIS A 180 -1.78 13.99 -1.89
N PHE A 181 -1.94 13.01 -2.76
CA PHE A 181 -1.45 13.05 -4.12
C PHE A 181 -1.86 14.36 -4.82
N PRO A 182 -0.96 15.05 -5.56
CA PRO A 182 0.30 14.53 -6.07
C PRO A 182 1.52 14.78 -5.16
N HIS A 183 1.37 15.39 -4.00
CA HIS A 183 2.48 15.73 -3.12
C HIS A 183 2.87 14.49 -2.29
N SER A 184 4.04 13.90 -2.58
CA SER A 184 4.49 12.64 -1.98
C SER A 184 6.01 12.60 -1.82
N LEU A 185 6.48 12.32 -0.60
CA LEU A 185 7.89 12.05 -0.34
C LEU A 185 8.35 10.72 -0.96
N GLY A 186 7.48 9.71 -0.96
CA GLY A 186 7.76 8.44 -1.60
C GLY A 186 7.95 8.58 -3.11
N LEU A 187 7.08 9.36 -3.79
CA LEU A 187 7.24 9.62 -5.23
C LEU A 187 8.45 10.52 -5.52
N LEU A 188 8.78 11.48 -4.66
CA LEU A 188 10.02 12.24 -4.78
C LEU A 188 11.24 11.31 -4.71
N TYR A 189 11.24 10.38 -3.74
CA TYR A 189 12.30 9.39 -3.61
C TYR A 189 12.39 8.46 -4.82
N SER A 190 11.26 8.01 -5.33
CA SER A 190 11.19 7.20 -6.54
C SER A 190 11.65 7.96 -7.78
N ALA A 191 11.33 9.26 -7.92
CA ALA A 191 11.82 10.10 -9.01
C ALA A 191 13.35 10.22 -8.99
N ILE A 192 13.95 10.44 -7.82
CA ILE A 192 15.42 10.45 -7.65
C ILE A 192 16.01 9.07 -7.93
N THR A 193 15.37 8.00 -7.48
CA THR A 193 15.77 6.62 -7.76
C THR A 193 15.83 6.36 -9.28
N TYR A 194 14.79 6.77 -10.00
CA TYR A 194 14.75 6.68 -11.46
C TYR A 194 15.84 7.53 -12.12
N TYR A 195 15.98 8.78 -11.71
CA TYR A 195 16.99 9.71 -12.24
C TYR A 195 18.41 9.17 -12.08
N THR A 196 18.70 8.48 -10.98
CA THR A 196 20.01 7.87 -10.71
C THR A 196 20.22 6.53 -11.44
N GLY A 197 19.26 6.10 -12.28
CA GLY A 197 19.38 4.91 -13.12
C GLY A 197 18.98 3.61 -12.45
N PHE A 198 18.34 3.64 -11.30
CA PHE A 198 17.81 2.46 -10.64
C PHE A 198 16.33 2.22 -10.99
N LYS A 199 15.92 0.96 -10.92
CA LYS A 199 14.53 0.57 -11.17
C LYS A 199 13.66 0.98 -9.97
N VAL A 200 12.61 1.75 -10.21
CA VAL A 200 11.59 2.12 -9.20
C VAL A 200 10.87 0.88 -8.66
N ASN A 201 10.40 0.94 -7.43
CA ASN A 201 9.79 -0.13 -6.64
C ASN A 201 10.73 -1.30 -6.26
N SER A 202 11.99 -1.22 -6.65
CA SER A 202 12.99 -2.24 -6.28
C SER A 202 14.41 -1.67 -6.21
N GLY A 203 14.58 -0.39 -6.39
CA GLY A 203 15.89 0.29 -6.40
C GLY A 203 16.05 1.32 -5.30
N GLU A 204 14.97 1.73 -4.63
CA GLU A 204 14.98 2.71 -3.56
C GLU A 204 15.94 2.30 -2.44
N TYR A 205 15.90 1.04 -2.00
CA TYR A 205 16.82 0.53 -0.97
C TYR A 205 18.29 0.49 -1.45
N LYS A 206 18.53 0.39 -2.77
CA LYS A 206 19.90 0.46 -3.32
C LYS A 206 20.44 1.88 -3.28
N VAL A 207 19.59 2.88 -3.60
CA VAL A 207 19.92 4.30 -3.45
C VAL A 207 20.20 4.61 -1.98
N MET A 208 19.35 4.12 -1.07
CA MET A 208 19.57 4.24 0.37
C MET A 208 20.91 3.61 0.79
N GLY A 209 21.24 2.42 0.29
CA GLY A 209 22.52 1.73 0.59
C GLY A 209 23.74 2.46 0.04
N LEU A 210 23.60 3.26 -1.04
CA LEU A 210 24.67 4.09 -1.59
C LEU A 210 24.84 5.43 -0.88
N ALA A 211 23.79 5.95 -0.26
CA ALA A 211 23.79 7.28 0.35
C ALA A 211 24.93 7.52 1.36
N PRO A 212 25.32 6.56 2.23
CA PRO A 212 26.42 6.74 3.18
C PRO A 212 27.81 6.95 2.53
N TYR A 213 27.97 6.56 1.25
CA TYR A 213 29.22 6.72 0.51
C TYR A 213 29.31 8.07 -0.23
N GLY A 214 28.24 8.87 -0.17
CA GLY A 214 28.11 10.16 -0.82
C GLY A 214 28.20 11.34 0.16
N GLU A 215 28.15 12.54 -0.42
CA GLU A 215 27.98 13.79 0.33
C GLU A 215 26.64 14.44 -0.05
N PRO A 216 25.90 15.04 0.91
CA PRO A 216 24.58 15.62 0.66
C PRO A 216 24.65 16.98 -0.05
N LYS A 217 25.36 17.07 -1.17
CA LYS A 217 25.63 18.31 -1.92
C LYS A 217 24.38 19.00 -2.45
N TYR A 218 23.33 18.21 -2.73
CA TYR A 218 22.11 18.72 -3.38
C TYR A 218 20.95 18.92 -2.41
N ALA A 219 21.14 18.67 -1.10
CA ALA A 219 20.07 18.76 -0.12
C ALA A 219 19.39 20.14 -0.11
N GLN A 220 20.19 21.22 -0.16
CA GLN A 220 19.65 22.58 -0.20
C GLN A 220 18.96 22.88 -1.53
N LEU A 221 19.54 22.47 -2.66
CA LEU A 221 18.94 22.65 -3.98
C LEU A 221 17.58 21.95 -4.12
N ILE A 222 17.45 20.76 -3.54
CA ILE A 222 16.17 20.02 -3.48
C ILE A 222 15.14 20.82 -2.68
N LYS A 223 15.53 21.37 -1.52
CA LYS A 223 14.65 22.20 -0.68
C LYS A 223 14.26 23.51 -1.35
N ASP A 224 15.15 24.11 -2.12
CA ASP A 224 14.91 25.39 -2.77
C ASP A 224 14.01 25.28 -4.01
N HIS A 225 13.99 24.10 -4.68
CA HIS A 225 13.34 23.96 -5.98
C HIS A 225 12.29 22.84 -6.07
N LEU A 226 12.46 21.74 -5.35
CA LEU A 226 11.58 20.58 -5.54
C LEU A 226 10.51 20.42 -4.46
N ILE A 227 10.77 20.92 -3.24
CA ILE A 227 9.88 20.72 -2.10
C ILE A 227 9.81 21.97 -1.23
N ASP A 228 8.62 22.43 -0.97
CA ASP A 228 8.33 23.49 -0.01
C ASP A 228 7.85 22.89 1.31
N ILE A 229 8.66 23.01 2.36
CA ILE A 229 8.37 22.45 3.69
C ILE A 229 7.92 23.58 4.62
N LYS A 230 6.75 23.43 5.23
CA LYS A 230 6.15 24.39 6.15
C LYS A 230 6.58 24.13 7.61
N GLY A 231 6.42 25.15 8.45
CA GLY A 231 6.77 25.07 9.87
C GLY A 231 5.93 24.10 10.68
N ASP A 232 4.75 23.69 10.19
CA ASP A 232 3.88 22.68 10.81
C ASP A 232 4.19 21.25 10.34
N GLY A 233 5.23 21.07 9.52
CA GLY A 233 5.64 19.79 8.95
C GLY A 233 4.90 19.41 7.68
N SER A 234 3.92 20.18 7.23
CA SER A 234 3.31 19.96 5.91
C SER A 234 4.29 20.33 4.79
N PHE A 235 4.09 19.75 3.61
CA PHE A 235 4.92 20.02 2.45
C PHE A 235 4.12 19.98 1.15
N ALA A 236 4.68 20.62 0.13
CA ALA A 236 4.20 20.50 -1.25
C ALA A 236 5.40 20.34 -2.20
N LEU A 237 5.24 19.51 -3.24
CA LEU A 237 6.22 19.40 -4.31
C LEU A 237 5.92 20.44 -5.40
N ASP A 238 6.97 21.00 -6.02
CA ASP A 238 6.80 21.76 -7.25
C ASP A 238 6.57 20.81 -8.43
N MET A 239 5.31 20.68 -8.81
CA MET A 239 4.87 19.72 -9.84
C MET A 239 5.38 20.08 -11.25
N SER A 240 6.02 21.24 -11.46
CA SER A 240 6.66 21.57 -12.73
C SER A 240 7.88 20.67 -13.06
N TYR A 241 8.47 20.05 -12.03
CA TYR A 241 9.59 19.12 -12.16
C TYR A 241 9.17 17.66 -12.34
N PHE A 242 7.88 17.33 -12.16
CA PHE A 242 7.41 15.96 -12.14
C PHE A 242 6.30 15.71 -13.16
N ASN A 243 6.32 14.56 -13.83
CA ASN A 243 5.32 14.19 -14.83
C ASN A 243 4.48 12.96 -14.48
N TYR A 244 4.59 12.43 -13.27
CA TYR A 244 3.90 11.20 -12.90
C TYR A 244 2.36 11.32 -12.82
N CYS A 245 1.80 12.53 -12.83
CA CYS A 245 0.36 12.73 -12.99
C CYS A 245 -0.13 12.47 -14.41
N THR A 246 0.73 12.60 -15.42
CA THR A 246 0.37 12.55 -16.83
C THR A 246 1.24 11.62 -17.67
N GLY A 247 2.40 11.23 -17.16
CA GLY A 247 3.37 10.38 -17.82
C GLY A 247 3.03 8.89 -17.76
N LEU A 248 3.82 8.08 -18.47
CA LEU A 248 3.76 6.61 -18.42
C LEU A 248 4.78 6.01 -17.45
N THR A 249 5.71 6.82 -16.96
CA THR A 249 6.80 6.43 -16.06
C THR A 249 6.93 7.46 -14.97
#